data_78c8b82c8e7b117d8e0cd3b88adbf773
#
_entry.id   78c8b82c8e7b117d8e0cd3b88adbf773
#
_cell.length_a   1.000
_cell.length_b   1.000
_cell.length_c   1.000
_cell.angle_alpha   90.00
_cell.angle_beta   90.00
_cell.angle_gamma   90.00
#
_symmetry.space_group_name_H-M   'P 1'
#
loop_
_entity.id
_entity.type
_entity.pdbx_description
1 polymer ?
#
loop_
_entity_poly.entity_id
_entity_poly.type
_entity_poly.pdbx_seq_one_letter_code
_entity_poly.pdbx_strand_id
1 'polypeptide(L)'
;MVYKVGFKKDDSGAAYAAFCRNNQGRAGIPIIHNIEMLPTGQYVVMMDRLQSNENLTEFIREVTCNFNEIVRGYYKGVFVGEIGEDWVRETAMEFMNSLATAWSTREPDSDGDYRIRNFWVMHYDDSEAIEKFLSAETIEYMVEYAVTAYRIHTFFEGLAFFDMHNGNWMINDAGLPIITDPVSFSRGVLL
;
A
#
# COMPACT_ATOMS: atom_id res chain seq x y z
N MET A 1 13.13 -11.29 11.21
CA MET A 1 12.08 -11.22 12.24
C MET A 1 12.33 -10.02 13.14
N VAL A 2 11.31 -9.26 13.48
CA VAL A 2 11.40 -8.08 14.37
C VAL A 2 10.20 -8.05 15.33
N TYR A 3 10.34 -7.26 16.40
CA TYR A 3 9.28 -7.03 17.37
C TYR A 3 8.86 -5.56 17.33
N LYS A 4 7.56 -5.31 17.10
CA LYS A 4 6.93 -3.99 17.25
C LYS A 4 6.24 -3.96 18.62
N VAL A 5 6.55 -2.98 19.45
CA VAL A 5 5.94 -2.80 20.77
C VAL A 5 5.01 -1.59 20.73
N GLY A 6 3.75 -1.79 21.06
CA GLY A 6 2.78 -0.73 21.24
C GLY A 6 2.47 -0.52 22.71
N PHE A 7 2.06 0.70 23.06
CA PHE A 7 1.94 1.09 24.46
C PHE A 7 0.52 0.99 25.01
N LYS A 8 -0.50 0.82 24.17
CA LYS A 8 -1.90 0.73 24.59
C LYS A 8 -2.63 -0.36 23.78
N LYS A 9 -3.44 -1.17 24.45
CA LYS A 9 -4.27 -2.19 23.79
C LYS A 9 -5.29 -1.60 22.81
N ASP A 10 -5.70 -0.34 23.04
CA ASP A 10 -6.71 0.38 22.24
C ASP A 10 -6.06 1.25 21.14
N ASP A 11 -4.81 0.99 20.85
CA ASP A 11 -4.04 1.64 19.80
C ASP A 11 -4.42 1.04 18.44
N SER A 12 -4.50 1.87 17.40
CA SER A 12 -4.78 1.46 16.03
C SER A 12 -3.80 0.41 15.50
N GLY A 13 -2.55 0.44 15.97
CA GLY A 13 -1.53 -0.53 15.60
C GLY A 13 -1.84 -1.95 16.06
N ALA A 14 -2.45 -2.14 17.26
CA ALA A 14 -2.88 -3.46 17.72
C ALA A 14 -4.04 -3.99 16.87
N ALA A 15 -5.02 -3.14 16.57
CA ALA A 15 -6.16 -3.50 15.73
C ALA A 15 -5.71 -3.84 14.30
N TYR A 16 -4.79 -3.05 13.74
CA TYR A 16 -4.21 -3.33 12.43
C TYR A 16 -3.41 -4.63 12.41
N ALA A 17 -2.59 -4.90 13.43
CA ALA A 17 -1.84 -6.16 13.53
C ALA A 17 -2.79 -7.39 13.58
N ALA A 18 -3.91 -7.28 14.31
CA ALA A 18 -4.93 -8.32 14.32
C ALA A 18 -5.61 -8.51 12.95
N PHE A 19 -5.91 -7.42 12.26
CA PHE A 19 -6.39 -7.47 10.88
C PHE A 19 -5.39 -8.18 9.97
N CYS A 20 -4.11 -7.80 10.01
CA CYS A 20 -3.06 -8.43 9.22
C CYS A 20 -2.95 -9.93 9.49
N ARG A 21 -3.01 -10.35 10.77
CA ARG A 21 -2.96 -11.76 11.14
C ARG A 21 -4.10 -12.56 10.53
N ASN A 22 -5.30 -11.99 10.42
CA ASN A 22 -6.47 -12.64 9.83
C ASN A 22 -6.49 -12.60 8.28
N ASN A 23 -5.59 -11.81 7.67
CA ASN A 23 -5.52 -11.62 6.22
C ASN A 23 -4.15 -12.01 5.65
N GLN A 24 -3.44 -12.94 6.28
CA GLN A 24 -2.13 -13.41 5.83
C GLN A 24 -2.16 -13.93 4.38
N GLY A 25 -1.07 -13.69 3.66
CA GLY A 25 -0.89 -14.14 2.28
C GLY A 25 -1.48 -13.19 1.22
N ARG A 26 -2.15 -12.10 1.63
CA ARG A 26 -2.59 -11.06 0.67
C ARG A 26 -1.44 -10.10 0.36
N ALA A 27 -1.42 -9.59 -0.87
CA ALA A 27 -0.48 -8.53 -1.27
C ALA A 27 -0.61 -7.32 -0.33
N GLY A 28 0.50 -6.73 0.04
CA GLY A 28 0.53 -5.57 0.94
C GLY A 28 0.32 -5.86 2.43
N ILE A 29 0.05 -7.09 2.83
CA ILE A 29 -0.11 -7.46 4.24
C ILE A 29 1.23 -7.94 4.82
N PRO A 30 1.71 -7.36 5.95
CA PRO A 30 2.89 -7.86 6.65
C PRO A 30 2.64 -9.23 7.26
N ILE A 31 3.66 -10.09 7.25
CA ILE A 31 3.58 -11.41 7.90
C ILE A 31 3.69 -11.23 9.40
N ILE A 32 2.61 -11.58 10.11
CA ILE A 32 2.50 -11.52 11.57
C ILE A 32 2.60 -12.94 12.13
N HIS A 33 3.66 -13.21 12.88
CA HIS A 33 3.89 -14.52 13.50
C HIS A 33 3.18 -14.66 14.84
N ASN A 34 3.19 -13.60 15.65
CA ASN A 34 2.51 -13.59 16.94
C ASN A 34 2.07 -12.19 17.36
N ILE A 35 1.00 -12.14 18.15
CA ILE A 35 0.56 -10.94 18.86
C ILE A 35 0.35 -11.34 20.31
N GLU A 36 1.05 -10.69 21.22
CA GLU A 36 0.98 -10.94 22.66
C GLU A 36 0.54 -9.67 23.38
N MET A 37 -0.47 -9.80 24.24
CA MET A 37 -0.91 -8.74 25.14
C MET A 37 -0.22 -8.92 26.49
N LEU A 38 0.50 -7.90 26.94
CA LEU A 38 1.18 -7.91 28.21
C LEU A 38 0.23 -7.50 29.34
N PRO A 39 0.47 -7.94 30.60
CA PRO A 39 -0.33 -7.54 31.75
C PRO A 39 -0.37 -6.03 31.99
N THR A 40 0.61 -5.30 31.47
CA THR A 40 0.71 -3.83 31.53
C THR A 40 -0.24 -3.11 30.56
N GLY A 41 -0.97 -3.86 29.70
CA GLY A 41 -1.80 -3.30 28.63
C GLY A 41 -1.03 -2.95 27.35
N GLN A 42 0.28 -3.17 27.34
CA GLN A 42 1.11 -3.09 26.14
C GLN A 42 0.87 -4.33 25.25
N TYR A 43 1.22 -4.20 23.98
CA TYR A 43 1.21 -5.35 23.07
C TYR A 43 2.56 -5.50 22.35
N VAL A 44 2.87 -6.71 22.00
CA VAL A 44 4.07 -7.07 21.22
C VAL A 44 3.63 -7.81 19.97
N VAL A 45 4.03 -7.31 18.81
CA VAL A 45 3.81 -7.98 17.53
C VAL A 45 5.13 -8.53 17.04
N MET A 46 5.20 -9.83 16.79
CA MET A 46 6.31 -10.48 16.14
C MET A 46 5.99 -10.63 14.66
N MET A 47 6.81 -10.03 13.79
CA MET A 47 6.59 -9.96 12.35
C MET A 47 7.88 -10.09 11.55
N ASP A 48 7.76 -10.31 10.25
CA ASP A 48 8.92 -10.27 9.37
C ASP A 48 9.54 -8.86 9.36
N ARG A 49 10.87 -8.83 9.16
CA ARG A 49 11.57 -7.57 8.99
C ARG A 49 11.22 -6.99 7.62
N LEU A 50 10.84 -5.73 7.62
CA LEU A 50 10.64 -4.94 6.42
C LEU A 50 11.79 -3.94 6.25
N GLN A 51 11.98 -3.46 5.05
CA GLN A 51 12.99 -2.47 4.70
C GLN A 51 12.33 -1.12 4.43
N SER A 52 13.11 -0.03 4.59
CA SER A 52 12.63 1.30 4.22
C SER A 52 12.36 1.37 2.71
N ASN A 53 11.28 2.05 2.34
CA ASN A 53 10.95 2.33 0.95
C ASN A 53 11.95 3.30 0.27
N GLU A 54 12.81 3.96 1.06
CA GLU A 54 13.93 4.76 0.55
C GLU A 54 14.98 3.91 -0.19
N ASN A 55 14.97 2.58 0.02
CA ASN A 55 15.84 1.64 -0.71
C ASN A 55 15.34 1.33 -2.12
N LEU A 56 14.13 1.77 -2.48
CA LEU A 56 13.61 1.64 -3.85
C LEU A 56 14.22 2.69 -4.76
N THR A 57 14.25 2.37 -6.06
CA THR A 57 14.52 3.39 -7.08
C THR A 57 13.43 4.49 -7.01
N GLU A 58 13.79 5.68 -7.38
CA GLU A 58 12.87 6.83 -7.32
C GLU A 58 11.59 6.57 -8.11
N PHE A 59 11.71 5.97 -9.30
CA PHE A 59 10.56 5.60 -10.13
C PHE A 59 9.57 4.70 -9.38
N ILE A 60 10.03 3.56 -8.84
CA ILE A 60 9.17 2.59 -8.16
C ILE A 60 8.50 3.23 -6.94
N ARG A 61 9.26 4.03 -6.19
CA ARG A 61 8.75 4.78 -5.05
C ARG A 61 7.65 5.77 -5.45
N GLU A 62 7.88 6.55 -6.51
CA GLU A 62 6.89 7.52 -6.99
C GLU A 62 5.64 6.84 -7.55
N VAL A 63 5.78 5.77 -8.34
CA VAL A 63 4.63 4.98 -8.81
C VAL A 63 3.81 4.47 -7.64
N THR A 64 4.47 3.89 -6.63
CA THR A 64 3.77 3.38 -5.44
C THR A 64 3.09 4.49 -4.65
N CYS A 65 3.74 5.66 -4.52
CA CYS A 65 3.14 6.83 -3.87
C CYS A 65 1.90 7.32 -4.63
N ASN A 66 2.00 7.44 -5.95
CA ASN A 66 0.86 7.85 -6.80
C ASN A 66 -0.28 6.83 -6.72
N PHE A 67 0.04 5.56 -6.70
CA PHE A 67 -0.93 4.49 -6.53
C PHE A 67 -1.66 4.60 -5.19
N ASN A 68 -0.93 4.86 -4.10
CA ASN A 68 -1.51 5.10 -2.79
C ASN A 68 -2.39 6.35 -2.75
N GLU A 69 -2.01 7.42 -3.46
CA GLU A 69 -2.86 8.63 -3.57
C GLU A 69 -4.13 8.38 -4.40
N ILE A 70 -4.07 7.55 -5.43
CA ILE A 70 -5.26 7.10 -6.16
C ILE A 70 -6.18 6.34 -5.21
N VAL A 71 -5.68 5.32 -4.53
CA VAL A 71 -6.45 4.55 -3.54
C VAL A 71 -7.03 5.47 -2.46
N ARG A 72 -6.25 6.43 -1.96
CA ARG A 72 -6.69 7.41 -0.97
C ARG A 72 -7.73 8.40 -1.51
N GLY A 73 -7.64 8.78 -2.78
CA GLY A 73 -8.58 9.69 -3.45
C GLY A 73 -10.01 9.13 -3.49
N TYR A 74 -10.15 7.81 -3.62
CA TYR A 74 -11.45 7.14 -3.61
C TYR A 74 -12.20 7.36 -2.30
N TYR A 75 -11.50 7.44 -1.18
CA TYR A 75 -12.10 7.57 0.15
C TYR A 75 -12.43 8.99 0.56
N LYS A 76 -11.92 9.98 -0.16
CA LYS A 76 -12.22 11.39 0.09
C LYS A 76 -13.46 11.89 -0.66
N GLY A 77 -14.24 10.98 -1.29
CA GLY A 77 -15.46 11.34 -2.01
C GLY A 77 -15.21 12.11 -3.32
N VAL A 78 -14.01 12.02 -3.88
CA VAL A 78 -13.67 12.65 -5.17
C VAL A 78 -14.38 11.94 -6.32
N PHE A 79 -14.76 10.67 -6.13
CA PHE A 79 -15.50 9.88 -7.12
C PHE A 79 -16.93 9.65 -6.66
N VAL A 80 -17.88 10.06 -7.49
CA VAL A 80 -19.32 9.89 -7.25
C VAL A 80 -19.72 8.52 -7.80
N GLY A 81 -19.98 7.55 -6.92
CA GLY A 81 -20.43 6.21 -7.30
C GLY A 81 -20.20 5.17 -6.19
N GLU A 82 -20.83 4.01 -6.29
CA GLU A 82 -20.53 2.87 -5.44
C GLU A 82 -19.16 2.30 -5.84
N ILE A 83 -18.17 2.52 -4.99
CA ILE A 83 -16.84 1.96 -5.15
C ILE A 83 -16.83 0.57 -4.50
N GLY A 84 -16.54 -0.45 -5.31
CA GLY A 84 -16.37 -1.84 -4.86
C GLY A 84 -14.98 -2.37 -5.18
N GLU A 85 -14.67 -3.57 -4.70
CA GLU A 85 -13.40 -4.23 -4.97
C GLU A 85 -13.12 -4.39 -6.48
N ASP A 86 -14.15 -4.73 -7.27
CA ASP A 86 -14.02 -4.94 -8.72
C ASP A 86 -13.58 -3.65 -9.41
N TRP A 87 -14.19 -2.53 -9.04
CA TRP A 87 -13.81 -1.24 -9.59
C TRP A 87 -12.37 -0.83 -9.21
N VAL A 88 -11.95 -1.07 -7.95
CA VAL A 88 -10.57 -0.82 -7.51
C VAL A 88 -9.60 -1.69 -8.30
N ARG A 89 -9.93 -2.95 -8.51
CA ARG A 89 -9.14 -3.90 -9.29
C ARG A 89 -8.98 -3.46 -10.74
N GLU A 90 -10.07 -3.12 -11.41
CA GLU A 90 -10.08 -2.67 -12.80
C GLU A 90 -9.24 -1.40 -12.97
N THR A 91 -9.46 -0.40 -12.14
CA THR A 91 -8.72 0.87 -12.19
C THR A 91 -7.22 0.68 -11.91
N ALA A 92 -6.88 -0.16 -10.93
CA ALA A 92 -5.50 -0.49 -10.63
C ALA A 92 -4.81 -1.22 -11.80
N MET A 93 -5.53 -2.15 -12.43
CA MET A 93 -5.04 -2.88 -13.60
C MET A 93 -4.83 -1.95 -14.80
N GLU A 94 -5.78 -1.06 -15.08
CA GLU A 94 -5.66 -0.06 -16.14
C GLU A 94 -4.44 0.84 -15.93
N PHE A 95 -4.24 1.33 -14.71
CA PHE A 95 -3.10 2.16 -14.37
C PHE A 95 -1.77 1.42 -14.59
N MET A 96 -1.62 0.20 -14.08
CA MET A 96 -0.39 -0.57 -14.22
C MET A 96 -0.11 -0.98 -15.67
N ASN A 97 -1.14 -1.36 -16.42
CA ASN A 97 -1.01 -1.70 -17.84
C ASN A 97 -0.64 -0.47 -18.69
N SER A 98 -1.18 0.70 -18.38
CA SER A 98 -0.80 1.94 -19.05
C SER A 98 0.66 2.27 -18.83
N LEU A 99 1.18 2.11 -17.59
CA LEU A 99 2.60 2.25 -17.29
C LEU A 99 3.46 1.26 -18.08
N ALA A 100 3.08 -0.02 -18.12
CA ALA A 100 3.83 -1.04 -18.83
C ALA A 100 3.84 -0.81 -20.35
N THR A 101 2.71 -0.38 -20.90
CA THR A 101 2.59 -0.02 -22.33
C THR A 101 3.46 1.18 -22.65
N ALA A 102 3.35 2.24 -21.87
CA ALA A 102 4.16 3.43 -22.04
C ALA A 102 5.66 3.07 -21.96
N TRP A 103 6.08 2.24 -21.01
CA TRP A 103 7.47 1.77 -20.92
C TRP A 103 7.92 0.99 -22.17
N SER A 104 7.10 0.07 -22.67
CA SER A 104 7.44 -0.78 -23.83
C SER A 104 7.52 -0.01 -25.14
N THR A 105 6.63 0.96 -25.35
CA THR A 105 6.57 1.76 -26.59
C THR A 105 7.57 2.90 -26.60
N ARG A 106 8.13 3.27 -25.45
CA ARG A 106 8.94 4.47 -25.25
C ARG A 106 8.21 5.76 -25.66
N GLU A 107 6.89 5.69 -25.77
CA GLU A 107 6.03 6.83 -26.05
C GLU A 107 5.07 7.04 -24.89
N PRO A 108 4.89 8.28 -24.41
CA PRO A 108 3.84 8.57 -23.46
C PRO A 108 2.48 8.30 -24.13
N ASP A 109 1.54 7.71 -23.39
CA ASP A 109 0.19 7.50 -23.87
C ASP A 109 -0.39 8.81 -24.41
N SER A 110 -0.98 8.76 -25.62
CA SER A 110 -1.45 9.94 -26.36
C SER A 110 -2.58 10.69 -25.64
N ASP A 111 -3.31 10.03 -24.74
CA ASP A 111 -4.41 10.61 -23.97
C ASP A 111 -3.97 11.30 -22.67
N GLY A 112 -2.64 11.37 -22.47
CA GLY A 112 -2.06 12.42 -21.64
C GLY A 112 -2.40 12.37 -20.16
N ASP A 113 -2.31 11.23 -19.49
CA ASP A 113 -2.14 11.33 -18.05
C ASP A 113 -0.78 11.99 -17.77
N TYR A 114 -0.85 13.30 -17.47
CA TYR A 114 0.30 14.17 -17.20
C TYR A 114 1.26 13.58 -16.15
N ARG A 115 0.77 12.66 -15.32
CA ARG A 115 1.54 11.92 -14.32
C ARG A 115 2.51 10.94 -14.95
N ILE A 116 2.07 10.20 -15.97
CA ILE A 116 2.94 9.25 -16.70
C ILE A 116 4.00 9.99 -17.51
N ARG A 117 3.65 11.12 -18.10
CA ARG A 117 4.55 11.91 -18.96
C ARG A 117 5.77 12.45 -18.22
N ASN A 118 5.63 12.85 -16.97
CA ASN A 118 6.74 13.35 -16.16
C ASN A 118 7.69 12.25 -15.68
N PHE A 119 7.20 11.01 -15.55
CA PHE A 119 8.04 9.86 -15.19
C PHE A 119 9.08 9.50 -16.25
N TRP A 120 8.76 9.69 -17.54
CA TRP A 120 9.61 9.27 -18.65
C TRP A 120 10.92 10.01 -18.76
N VAL A 121 10.94 11.26 -18.38
CA VAL A 121 12.10 12.15 -18.61
C VAL A 121 13.20 11.94 -17.58
N MET A 122 12.90 11.32 -16.44
CA MET A 122 13.79 11.34 -15.27
C MET A 122 14.47 10.01 -14.91
N HIS A 123 14.05 8.85 -15.48
CA HIS A 123 14.40 7.55 -14.89
C HIS A 123 15.05 6.52 -15.84
N TYR A 124 15.75 6.96 -16.86
CA TYR A 124 16.41 6.06 -17.83
C TYR A 124 17.52 5.15 -17.24
N ASP A 125 18.06 5.51 -16.08
CA ASP A 125 19.22 4.79 -15.52
C ASP A 125 18.83 3.50 -14.75
N ASP A 126 17.53 3.29 -14.46
CA ASP A 126 17.04 2.17 -13.68
C ASP A 126 16.24 1.14 -14.50
N SER A 127 16.54 0.97 -15.79
CA SER A 127 15.72 0.19 -16.73
C SER A 127 15.44 -1.24 -16.26
N GLU A 128 16.44 -1.93 -15.69
CA GLU A 128 16.29 -3.31 -15.20
C GLU A 128 15.30 -3.40 -14.02
N ALA A 129 15.40 -2.48 -13.08
CA ALA A 129 14.50 -2.41 -11.94
C ALA A 129 13.06 -2.08 -12.36
N ILE A 130 12.90 -1.18 -13.34
CA ILE A 130 11.61 -0.80 -13.91
C ILE A 130 10.99 -1.98 -14.68
N GLU A 131 11.74 -2.66 -15.52
CA GLU A 131 11.28 -3.84 -16.27
C GLU A 131 10.82 -4.97 -15.33
N LYS A 132 11.56 -5.19 -14.25
CA LYS A 132 11.18 -6.13 -13.20
C LYS A 132 9.90 -5.69 -12.50
N PHE A 133 9.78 -4.41 -12.14
CA PHE A 133 8.60 -3.85 -11.48
C PHE A 133 7.35 -3.89 -12.37
N LEU A 134 7.51 -3.75 -13.67
CA LEU A 134 6.43 -3.84 -14.67
C LEU A 134 6.22 -5.25 -15.22
N SER A 135 6.80 -6.27 -14.57
CA SER A 135 6.51 -7.67 -14.90
C SER A 135 5.05 -8.03 -14.59
N ALA A 136 4.49 -9.01 -15.29
CA ALA A 136 3.12 -9.46 -15.06
C ALA A 136 2.85 -9.85 -13.60
N GLU A 137 3.80 -10.51 -12.95
CA GLU A 137 3.71 -10.91 -11.54
C GLU A 137 3.62 -9.70 -10.60
N THR A 138 4.44 -8.67 -10.85
CA THR A 138 4.41 -7.45 -10.03
C THR A 138 3.17 -6.62 -10.30
N ILE A 139 2.70 -6.56 -11.55
CA ILE A 139 1.43 -5.89 -11.90
C ILE A 139 0.28 -6.55 -11.13
N GLU A 140 0.17 -7.88 -11.16
CA GLU A 140 -0.85 -8.61 -10.40
C GLU A 140 -0.74 -8.32 -8.90
N TYR A 141 0.48 -8.32 -8.36
CA TYR A 141 0.71 -7.96 -6.96
C TYR A 141 0.23 -6.55 -6.63
N MET A 142 0.53 -5.56 -7.46
CA MET A 142 0.13 -4.16 -7.25
C MET A 142 -1.39 -3.99 -7.31
N VAL A 143 -2.06 -4.71 -8.19
CA VAL A 143 -3.54 -4.73 -8.25
C VAL A 143 -4.13 -5.29 -6.96
N GLU A 144 -3.61 -6.42 -6.48
CA GLU A 144 -4.06 -7.01 -5.20
C GLU A 144 -3.68 -6.14 -3.99
N TYR A 145 -2.57 -5.41 -4.05
CA TYR A 145 -2.19 -4.42 -3.05
C TYR A 145 -3.25 -3.30 -2.95
N ALA A 146 -3.75 -2.79 -4.08
CA ALA A 146 -4.82 -1.79 -4.08
C ALA A 146 -6.12 -2.33 -3.46
N VAL A 147 -6.50 -3.55 -3.82
CA VAL A 147 -7.67 -4.23 -3.24
C VAL A 147 -7.50 -4.42 -1.73
N THR A 148 -6.29 -4.76 -1.29
CA THR A 148 -5.99 -4.88 0.15
C THR A 148 -6.12 -3.55 0.86
N ALA A 149 -5.61 -2.46 0.29
CA ALA A 149 -5.77 -1.12 0.86
C ALA A 149 -7.25 -0.71 0.96
N TYR A 150 -8.05 -1.04 -0.06
CA TYR A 150 -9.51 -0.86 -0.03
C TYR A 150 -10.17 -1.65 1.12
N ARG A 151 -9.81 -2.93 1.29
CA ARG A 151 -10.33 -3.77 2.38
C ARG A 151 -9.96 -3.26 3.77
N ILE A 152 -8.74 -2.74 3.94
CA ILE A 152 -8.33 -2.10 5.18
C ILE A 152 -9.22 -0.89 5.45
N HIS A 153 -9.39 -0.02 4.45
CA HIS A 153 -10.27 1.14 4.59
C HIS A 153 -11.69 0.74 5.01
N THR A 154 -12.32 -0.16 4.26
CA THR A 154 -13.70 -0.60 4.51
C THR A 154 -13.84 -1.28 5.88
N PHE A 155 -12.85 -2.07 6.30
CA PHE A 155 -12.87 -2.71 7.61
C PHE A 155 -12.82 -1.71 8.77
N PHE A 156 -12.06 -0.62 8.61
CA PHE A 156 -11.91 0.41 9.64
C PHE A 156 -12.80 1.63 9.42
N GLU A 157 -13.68 1.60 8.42
CA GLU A 157 -14.60 2.70 8.13
C GLU A 157 -15.48 3.03 9.34
N GLY A 158 -15.56 4.32 9.68
CA GLY A 158 -16.28 4.80 10.86
C GLY A 158 -15.58 4.55 12.21
N LEU A 159 -14.48 3.78 12.24
CA LEU A 159 -13.71 3.46 13.45
C LEU A 159 -12.36 4.20 13.49
N ALA A 160 -11.72 4.38 12.35
CA ALA A 160 -10.40 4.99 12.24
C ALA A 160 -10.28 5.88 11.01
N PHE A 161 -9.32 6.79 11.04
CA PHE A 161 -8.91 7.49 9.82
C PHE A 161 -7.96 6.61 9.02
N PHE A 162 -8.20 6.55 7.72
CA PHE A 162 -7.30 5.90 6.79
C PHE A 162 -6.18 6.87 6.40
N ASP A 163 -4.94 6.47 6.66
CA ASP A 163 -3.76 7.30 6.50
C ASP A 163 -2.65 6.57 5.74
N MET A 164 -2.77 6.55 4.41
CA MET A 164 -1.79 5.94 3.49
C MET A 164 -0.79 6.98 2.96
N HIS A 165 -0.02 7.61 3.85
CA HIS A 165 1.08 8.48 3.44
C HIS A 165 2.39 7.69 3.27
N ASN A 166 3.43 8.34 2.72
CA ASN A 166 4.71 7.69 2.39
C ASN A 166 5.44 7.02 3.56
N GLY A 167 5.17 7.41 4.80
CA GLY A 167 5.74 6.78 5.99
C GLY A 167 4.99 5.52 6.46
N ASN A 168 3.84 5.22 5.88
CA ASN A 168 2.95 4.13 6.31
C ASN A 168 3.02 2.89 5.40
N TRP A 169 4.04 2.80 4.57
CA TRP A 169 4.38 1.59 3.83
C TRP A 169 5.90 1.37 3.79
N MET A 170 6.28 0.12 3.75
CA MET A 170 7.66 -0.36 3.67
C MET A 170 7.77 -1.39 2.55
N ILE A 171 8.91 -2.02 2.38
CA ILE A 171 9.09 -3.07 1.38
C ILE A 171 9.52 -4.38 2.02
N ASN A 172 9.10 -5.50 1.42
CA ASN A 172 9.59 -6.83 1.76
C ASN A 172 10.94 -7.10 1.08
N ASP A 173 11.50 -8.30 1.31
CA ASP A 173 12.78 -8.71 0.71
C ASP A 173 12.74 -8.86 -0.82
N ALA A 174 11.56 -8.95 -1.43
CA ALA A 174 11.37 -8.94 -2.88
C ALA A 174 11.28 -7.52 -3.48
N GLY A 175 11.33 -6.47 -2.64
CA GLY A 175 11.18 -5.07 -3.04
C GLY A 175 9.71 -4.65 -3.28
N LEU A 176 8.75 -5.46 -2.84
CA LEU A 176 7.32 -5.18 -3.04
C LEU A 176 6.74 -4.41 -1.85
N PRO A 177 5.82 -3.45 -2.08
CA PRO A 177 5.27 -2.61 -1.03
C PRO A 177 4.38 -3.39 -0.05
N ILE A 178 4.56 -3.08 1.24
CA ILE A 178 3.81 -3.63 2.37
C ILE A 178 3.21 -2.46 3.17
N ILE A 179 1.92 -2.51 3.43
CA ILE A 179 1.20 -1.50 4.22
C ILE A 179 1.52 -1.75 5.70
N THR A 180 2.01 -0.74 6.42
CA THR A 180 2.54 -0.93 7.78
C THR A 180 1.75 -0.24 8.88
N ASP A 181 1.16 0.93 8.61
CA ASP A 181 0.41 1.71 9.61
C ASP A 181 -0.67 2.60 8.95
N PRO A 182 -1.64 1.99 8.23
CA PRO A 182 -2.58 2.74 7.38
C PRO A 182 -3.75 3.35 8.14
N VAL A 183 -3.88 3.12 9.45
CA VAL A 183 -5.05 3.52 10.23
C VAL A 183 -4.65 4.26 11.51
N SER A 184 -5.37 5.33 11.80
CA SER A 184 -5.19 6.13 13.01
C SER A 184 -6.52 6.37 13.71
N PHE A 185 -6.65 5.96 14.96
CA PHE A 185 -7.82 6.30 15.77
C PHE A 185 -7.80 7.79 16.14
N SER A 186 -8.91 8.47 15.92
CA SER A 186 -9.07 9.83 16.43
C SER A 186 -9.12 9.80 17.96
N ARG A 187 -8.44 10.73 18.62
CA ARG A 187 -8.40 10.85 20.10
C ARG A 187 -9.77 11.09 20.75
N GLY A 188 -10.86 11.07 20.00
CA GLY A 188 -12.23 11.35 20.45
C GLY A 188 -13.22 10.19 20.35
N VAL A 189 -12.83 9.02 19.88
CA VAL A 189 -13.74 7.85 19.67
C VAL A 189 -13.57 6.78 20.75
N LEU A 190 -12.82 7.03 21.79
CA LEU A 190 -12.80 6.15 22.98
C LEU A 190 -14.06 6.45 23.82
N LEU A 191 -15.15 5.76 23.53
CA LEU A 191 -16.28 5.58 24.42
C LEU A 191 -15.94 4.58 25.54
#